data_e3d2c5a705e7767811c9d52e5515424d
#
_entry.id   e3d2c5a705e7767811c9d52e5515424d
#
_cell.length_a   1.000
_cell.length_b   1.000
_cell.length_c   1.000
_cell.angle_alpha   90.00
_cell.angle_beta   90.00
_cell.angle_gamma   90.00
#
_symmetry.space_group_name_H-M   'P 1'
#
loop_
_entity.id
_entity.type
_entity.pdbx_description
1 polymer ?
#
loop_
_entity_poly.entity_id
_entity_poly.type
_entity_poly.pdbx_seq_one_letter_code
_entity_poly.pdbx_strand_id
1 'polypeptide(L)'
;MPSRWSGRDTQTLSAAAMSALLLASAGKHIKDPGFFGPVVPDFLCRDDSGEQCNGPAAVLSREEWVALSGLLEAAAAVGLLLPVSRRPAAGCVTAMFTLFLAGHIDALRKAYGPDGTARQRRIHSLRLPLQAPLIAWAWSLTKPALRKPVRR
;
A
#
# COMPACT_ATOMS: atom_id res chain seq x y z
N MET A 1 35.19 4.66 17.90
CA MET A 1 35.05 5.36 16.60
C MET A 1 33.60 5.28 16.17
N PRO A 2 32.88 6.39 15.98
CA PRO A 2 31.48 6.32 15.54
C PRO A 2 31.44 5.79 14.11
N SER A 3 30.73 4.70 13.89
CA SER A 3 30.51 4.10 12.57
C SER A 3 29.79 5.14 11.68
N ARG A 4 30.47 5.57 10.62
CA ARG A 4 29.91 6.54 9.65
C ARG A 4 28.90 5.81 8.76
N TRP A 5 27.64 5.91 9.11
CA TRP A 5 26.55 5.38 8.30
C TRP A 5 26.65 5.94 6.87
N SER A 6 26.64 5.06 5.89
CA SER A 6 26.64 5.43 4.48
C SER A 6 25.21 5.67 4.00
N GLY A 7 25.03 6.47 2.94
CA GLY A 7 23.71 6.65 2.34
C GLY A 7 23.09 5.33 1.82
N ARG A 8 23.92 4.30 1.56
CA ARG A 8 23.48 2.95 1.19
C ARG A 8 22.87 2.22 2.40
N ASP A 9 23.48 2.36 3.59
CA ASP A 9 22.99 1.70 4.80
C ASP A 9 21.63 2.28 5.19
N THR A 10 21.49 3.60 5.13
CA THR A 10 20.21 4.29 5.38
C THR A 10 19.13 3.83 4.40
N GLN A 11 19.44 3.73 3.11
CA GLN A 11 18.49 3.26 2.10
C GLN A 11 18.11 1.78 2.32
N THR A 12 19.06 0.95 2.71
CA THR A 12 18.80 -0.48 2.99
C THR A 12 17.90 -0.66 4.21
N LEU A 13 18.15 0.09 5.28
CA LEU A 13 17.28 0.08 6.46
C LEU A 13 15.88 0.60 6.15
N SER A 14 15.78 1.67 5.37
CA SER A 14 14.51 2.23 4.93
C SER A 14 13.71 1.23 4.07
N ALA A 15 14.37 0.53 3.15
CA ALA A 15 13.76 -0.53 2.35
C ALA A 15 13.32 -1.71 3.21
N ALA A 16 14.14 -2.12 4.18
CA ALA A 16 13.79 -3.21 5.12
C ALA A 16 12.58 -2.84 5.99
N ALA A 17 12.53 -1.61 6.48
CA ALA A 17 11.38 -1.12 7.25
C ALA A 17 10.09 -1.08 6.40
N MET A 18 10.16 -0.61 5.15
CA MET A 18 9.03 -0.64 4.23
C MET A 18 8.60 -2.08 3.92
N SER A 19 9.54 -3.00 3.68
CA SER A 19 9.24 -4.41 3.48
C SER A 19 8.55 -5.03 4.68
N ALA A 20 9.01 -4.74 5.90
CA ALA A 20 8.38 -5.24 7.12
C ALA A 20 6.92 -4.74 7.25
N LEU A 21 6.68 -3.46 6.93
CA LEU A 21 5.33 -2.88 6.91
C LEU A 21 4.42 -3.62 5.90
N LEU A 22 4.90 -3.82 4.66
CA LEU A 22 4.15 -4.51 3.62
C LEU A 22 3.87 -5.97 3.99
N LEU A 23 4.86 -6.69 4.56
CA LEU A 23 4.65 -8.07 5.01
C LEU A 23 3.66 -8.16 6.17
N ALA A 24 3.69 -7.21 7.10
CA ALA A 24 2.70 -7.15 8.17
C ALA A 24 1.28 -6.89 7.61
N SER A 25 1.16 -5.99 6.63
CA SER A 25 -0.09 -5.74 5.92
C SER A 25 -0.56 -6.97 5.14
N ALA A 26 0.31 -7.59 4.33
CA ALA A 26 0.00 -8.81 3.58
C ALA A 26 -0.46 -9.96 4.51
N GLY A 27 0.21 -10.13 5.66
CA GLY A 27 -0.23 -11.09 6.68
C GLY A 27 -1.61 -10.78 7.25
N LYS A 28 -1.96 -9.50 7.37
CA LYS A 28 -3.29 -9.08 7.81
C LYS A 28 -4.36 -9.39 6.75
N HIS A 29 -4.04 -9.27 5.44
CA HIS A 29 -4.94 -9.67 4.36
C HIS A 29 -5.36 -11.14 4.46
N ILE A 30 -4.45 -12.02 4.89
CA ILE A 30 -4.72 -13.45 5.06
C ILE A 30 -5.51 -13.72 6.37
N LYS A 31 -5.11 -13.07 7.47
CA LYS A 31 -5.67 -13.35 8.81
C LYS A 31 -7.04 -12.70 9.03
N ASP A 32 -7.28 -11.55 8.43
CA ASP A 32 -8.50 -10.76 8.62
C ASP A 32 -8.82 -9.97 7.34
N PRO A 33 -9.26 -10.66 6.28
CA PRO A 33 -9.57 -10.03 5.00
C PRO A 33 -10.69 -8.98 5.12
N GLY A 34 -11.64 -9.18 6.04
CA GLY A 34 -12.74 -8.25 6.30
C GLY A 34 -12.28 -6.84 6.71
N PHE A 35 -11.06 -6.71 7.27
CA PHE A 35 -10.48 -5.42 7.62
C PHE A 35 -10.22 -4.52 6.40
N PHE A 36 -9.95 -5.12 5.24
CA PHE A 36 -9.65 -4.41 3.98
C PHE A 36 -10.87 -4.32 3.06
N GLY A 37 -11.89 -5.15 3.25
CA GLY A 37 -13.11 -5.14 2.43
C GLY A 37 -13.72 -3.74 2.23
N PRO A 38 -13.87 -2.91 3.28
CA PRO A 38 -14.44 -1.56 3.16
C PRO A 38 -13.64 -0.58 2.30
N VAL A 39 -12.35 -0.84 2.04
CA VAL A 39 -11.51 0.02 1.19
C VAL A 39 -11.40 -0.47 -0.26
N VAL A 40 -12.07 -1.57 -0.61
CA VAL A 40 -12.24 -1.98 -2.00
C VAL A 40 -13.50 -1.29 -2.55
N PRO A 41 -13.38 -0.40 -3.56
CA PRO A 41 -14.52 0.31 -4.12
C PRO A 41 -15.52 -0.64 -4.80
N ASP A 42 -16.82 -0.39 -4.66
CA ASP A 42 -17.88 -1.25 -5.23
C ASP A 42 -17.79 -1.33 -6.75
N PHE A 43 -17.39 -0.24 -7.41
CA PHE A 43 -17.27 -0.21 -8.88
C PHE A 43 -16.19 -1.15 -9.44
N LEU A 44 -15.28 -1.66 -8.59
CA LEU A 44 -14.27 -2.66 -8.94
C LEU A 44 -14.74 -4.09 -8.67
N CYS A 45 -15.80 -4.25 -7.88
CA CYS A 45 -16.25 -5.56 -7.43
C CYS A 45 -17.28 -6.13 -8.39
N ARG A 46 -17.03 -7.37 -8.84
CA ARG A 46 -18.04 -8.20 -9.49
C ARG A 46 -19.08 -8.62 -8.44
N ASP A 47 -20.35 -8.54 -8.79
CA ASP A 47 -21.42 -9.10 -7.97
C ASP A 47 -21.52 -10.61 -8.23
N ASP A 48 -21.37 -11.41 -7.18
CA ASP A 48 -21.47 -12.88 -7.27
C ASP A 48 -22.92 -13.36 -7.42
N SER A 49 -23.89 -12.46 -7.24
CA SER A 49 -25.32 -12.77 -7.44
C SER A 49 -25.73 -12.81 -8.93
N GLY A 50 -24.85 -12.48 -9.84
CA GLY A 50 -25.09 -12.55 -11.30
C GLY A 50 -25.99 -11.46 -11.87
N GLU A 51 -26.47 -10.51 -11.05
CA GLU A 51 -27.50 -9.55 -11.49
C GLU A 51 -27.01 -8.20 -11.97
N GLN A 52 -25.79 -7.77 -11.69
CA GLN A 52 -25.22 -6.55 -12.35
C GLN A 52 -23.71 -6.51 -12.28
N CYS A 53 -23.06 -6.58 -13.46
CA CYS A 53 -21.71 -6.07 -13.59
C CYS A 53 -21.73 -4.55 -13.34
N ASN A 54 -21.16 -4.11 -12.24
CA ASN A 54 -21.08 -2.68 -11.86
C ASN A 54 -20.15 -1.85 -12.77
N GLY A 55 -19.91 -2.30 -14.00
CA GLY A 55 -19.11 -1.62 -14.99
C GLY A 55 -17.93 -2.46 -15.53
N PRO A 56 -17.20 -1.94 -16.53
CA PRO A 56 -16.11 -2.67 -17.20
C PRO A 56 -14.91 -2.95 -16.28
N ALA A 57 -14.82 -2.32 -15.11
CA ALA A 57 -13.77 -2.53 -14.12
C ALA A 57 -14.12 -3.58 -13.05
N ALA A 58 -15.35 -4.09 -13.02
CA ALA A 58 -15.83 -5.06 -12.04
C ALA A 58 -15.44 -6.50 -12.44
N VAL A 59 -14.14 -6.81 -12.39
CA VAL A 59 -13.56 -8.07 -12.89
C VAL A 59 -13.34 -9.13 -11.82
N LEU A 60 -13.19 -8.73 -10.56
CA LEU A 60 -12.92 -9.61 -9.43
C LEU A 60 -13.95 -9.38 -8.32
N SER A 61 -14.18 -10.41 -7.50
CA SER A 61 -14.92 -10.25 -6.25
C SER A 61 -14.16 -9.36 -5.26
N ARG A 62 -14.84 -8.87 -4.24
CA ARG A 62 -14.19 -8.08 -3.17
C ARG A 62 -13.09 -8.85 -2.46
N GLU A 63 -13.32 -10.14 -2.21
CA GLU A 63 -12.37 -11.02 -1.56
C GLU A 63 -11.15 -11.29 -2.44
N GLU A 64 -11.36 -11.50 -3.73
CA GLU A 64 -10.27 -11.66 -4.71
C GLU A 64 -9.41 -10.41 -4.81
N TRP A 65 -10.00 -9.19 -4.78
CA TRP A 65 -9.25 -7.94 -4.72
C TRP A 65 -8.41 -7.82 -3.46
N VAL A 66 -8.98 -8.20 -2.29
CA VAL A 66 -8.25 -8.21 -1.02
C VAL A 66 -7.10 -9.20 -1.06
N ALA A 67 -7.30 -10.41 -1.57
CA ALA A 67 -6.26 -11.42 -1.69
C ALA A 67 -5.15 -10.98 -2.66
N LEU A 68 -5.52 -10.45 -3.84
CA LEU A 68 -4.57 -9.96 -4.84
C LEU A 68 -3.72 -8.81 -4.30
N SER A 69 -4.32 -7.85 -3.59
CA SER A 69 -3.56 -6.73 -3.01
C SER A 69 -2.55 -7.22 -1.96
N GLY A 70 -2.93 -8.18 -1.10
CA GLY A 70 -2.01 -8.78 -0.16
C GLY A 70 -0.85 -9.54 -0.82
N LEU A 71 -1.12 -10.25 -1.92
CA LEU A 71 -0.09 -10.92 -2.70
C LEU A 71 0.89 -9.93 -3.36
N LEU A 72 0.36 -8.83 -3.92
CA LEU A 72 1.17 -7.76 -4.50
C LEU A 72 2.05 -7.07 -3.44
N GLU A 73 1.51 -6.82 -2.24
CA GLU A 73 2.28 -6.28 -1.11
C GLU A 73 3.43 -7.23 -0.72
N ALA A 74 3.17 -8.53 -0.62
CA ALA A 74 4.19 -9.52 -0.29
C ALA A 74 5.28 -9.58 -1.36
N ALA A 75 4.91 -9.62 -2.63
CA ALA A 75 5.85 -9.63 -3.74
C ALA A 75 6.70 -8.35 -3.79
N ALA A 76 6.09 -7.19 -3.57
CA ALA A 76 6.77 -5.91 -3.51
C ALA A 76 7.74 -5.83 -2.32
N ALA A 77 7.37 -6.37 -1.16
CA ALA A 77 8.22 -6.44 0.02
C ALA A 77 9.49 -7.24 -0.26
N VAL A 78 9.37 -8.42 -0.91
CA VAL A 78 10.53 -9.21 -1.34
C VAL A 78 11.39 -8.43 -2.32
N GLY A 79 10.77 -7.78 -3.31
CA GLY A 79 11.46 -6.96 -4.31
C GLY A 79 12.25 -5.80 -3.72
N LEU A 80 11.77 -5.18 -2.64
CA LEU A 80 12.48 -4.11 -1.92
C LEU A 80 13.74 -4.58 -1.19
N LEU A 81 13.75 -5.83 -0.71
CA LEU A 81 14.90 -6.39 0.00
C LEU A 81 16.06 -6.69 -0.94
N LEU A 82 15.79 -7.01 -2.19
CA LEU A 82 16.79 -7.33 -3.19
C LEU A 82 17.36 -6.04 -3.81
N PRO A 83 18.67 -5.78 -3.74
CA PRO A 83 19.28 -4.55 -4.26
C PRO A 83 19.01 -4.29 -5.75
N VAL A 84 18.92 -5.36 -6.55
CA VAL A 84 18.72 -5.32 -8.01
C VAL A 84 17.29 -4.85 -8.35
N SER A 85 16.27 -5.34 -7.65
CA SER A 85 14.86 -5.04 -7.89
C SER A 85 14.31 -3.92 -7.01
N ARG A 86 15.09 -3.39 -6.06
CA ARG A 86 14.62 -2.39 -5.08
C ARG A 86 13.95 -1.19 -5.72
N ARG A 87 14.55 -0.60 -6.76
CA ARG A 87 14.00 0.60 -7.41
C ARG A 87 12.68 0.32 -8.15
N PRO A 88 12.60 -0.68 -9.04
CA PRO A 88 11.32 -1.00 -9.66
C PRO A 88 10.27 -1.43 -8.63
N ALA A 89 10.63 -2.22 -7.61
CA ALA A 89 9.72 -2.57 -6.52
C ALA A 89 9.20 -1.33 -5.76
N ALA A 90 10.07 -0.36 -5.46
CA ALA A 90 9.66 0.90 -4.85
C ALA A 90 8.71 1.72 -5.75
N GLY A 91 8.92 1.70 -7.07
CA GLY A 91 8.01 2.27 -8.05
C GLY A 91 6.62 1.59 -8.01
N CYS A 92 6.60 0.26 -7.98
CA CYS A 92 5.36 -0.52 -7.83
C CYS A 92 4.65 -0.20 -6.51
N VAL A 93 5.36 -0.13 -5.39
CA VAL A 93 4.78 0.25 -4.09
C VAL A 93 4.18 1.65 -4.13
N THR A 94 4.89 2.61 -4.75
CA THR A 94 4.39 3.98 -4.92
C THR A 94 3.09 4.01 -5.71
N ALA A 95 3.05 3.30 -6.85
CA ALA A 95 1.86 3.19 -7.68
C ALA A 95 0.71 2.51 -6.91
N MET A 96 0.98 1.43 -6.21
CA MET A 96 0.01 0.69 -5.40
C MET A 96 -0.62 1.57 -4.31
N PHE A 97 0.20 2.27 -3.51
CA PHE A 97 -0.31 3.18 -2.49
C PHE A 97 -1.10 4.35 -3.08
N THR A 98 -0.72 4.83 -4.27
CA THR A 98 -1.46 5.87 -4.99
C THR A 98 -2.83 5.36 -5.45
N LEU A 99 -2.90 4.13 -5.97
CA LEU A 99 -4.16 3.50 -6.36
C LEU A 99 -5.07 3.23 -5.15
N PHE A 100 -4.49 2.88 -4.00
CA PHE A 100 -5.25 2.69 -2.76
C PHE A 100 -5.94 3.98 -2.26
N LEU A 101 -5.48 5.17 -2.70
CA LEU A 101 -6.17 6.42 -2.38
C LEU A 101 -7.62 6.41 -2.84
N ALA A 102 -7.92 5.83 -4.01
CA ALA A 102 -9.30 5.74 -4.51
C ALA A 102 -10.19 4.97 -3.52
N GLY A 103 -9.70 3.82 -3.02
CA GLY A 103 -10.41 3.03 -2.01
C GLY A 103 -10.57 3.76 -0.67
N HIS A 104 -9.52 4.45 -0.22
CA HIS A 104 -9.61 5.22 1.03
C HIS A 104 -10.57 6.42 0.93
N ILE A 105 -10.65 7.06 -0.23
CA ILE A 105 -11.60 8.15 -0.50
C ILE A 105 -13.03 7.61 -0.52
N ASP A 106 -13.25 6.48 -1.21
CA ASP A 106 -14.58 5.83 -1.26
C ASP A 106 -15.04 5.39 0.12
N ALA A 107 -14.18 4.72 0.88
CA ALA A 107 -14.45 4.31 2.25
C ALA A 107 -14.74 5.51 3.18
N LEU A 108 -14.03 6.63 2.99
CA LEU A 108 -14.30 7.86 3.75
C LEU A 108 -15.68 8.45 3.39
N ARG A 109 -16.01 8.49 2.09
CA ARG A 109 -17.34 8.96 1.64
C ARG A 109 -18.46 8.12 2.24
N LYS A 110 -18.34 6.78 2.21
CA LYS A 110 -19.30 5.86 2.83
C LYS A 110 -19.42 6.07 4.34
N ALA A 111 -18.29 6.27 5.02
CA ALA A 111 -18.28 6.51 6.46
C ALA A 111 -19.02 7.80 6.87
N TYR A 112 -19.08 8.81 6.01
CA TYR A 112 -19.82 10.04 6.22
C TYR A 112 -21.21 10.04 5.58
N GLY A 113 -21.60 8.94 4.91
CA GLY A 113 -22.94 8.71 4.38
C GLY A 113 -23.97 8.37 5.49
N PRO A 114 -25.24 8.13 5.08
CA PRO A 114 -26.36 7.87 6.01
C PRO A 114 -26.10 6.69 6.95
N ASP A 115 -25.48 5.62 6.45
CA ASP A 115 -25.25 4.37 7.19
C ASP A 115 -23.88 4.35 7.90
N GLY A 116 -23.14 5.46 7.86
CA GLY A 116 -21.80 5.55 8.40
C GLY A 116 -21.78 5.69 9.92
N THR A 117 -20.92 4.90 10.58
CA THR A 117 -20.74 4.92 12.02
C THR A 117 -19.62 5.89 12.47
N ALA A 118 -19.69 6.37 13.71
CA ALA A 118 -18.63 7.21 14.29
C ALA A 118 -17.25 6.51 14.28
N ARG A 119 -17.24 5.18 14.47
CA ARG A 119 -16.01 4.37 14.40
C ARG A 119 -15.41 4.38 12.98
N GLN A 120 -16.22 4.17 11.95
CA GLN A 120 -15.77 4.21 10.55
C GLN A 120 -15.22 5.59 10.18
N ARG A 121 -15.94 6.67 10.54
CA ARG A 121 -15.49 8.06 10.34
C ARG A 121 -14.10 8.27 10.93
N ARG A 122 -13.91 7.91 12.20
CA ARG A 122 -12.61 8.06 12.86
C ARG A 122 -11.50 7.26 12.17
N ILE A 123 -11.75 5.99 11.81
CA ILE A 123 -10.76 5.13 11.17
C ILE A 123 -10.37 5.67 9.80
N HIS A 124 -11.34 5.99 8.94
CA HIS A 124 -11.04 6.40 7.56
C HIS A 124 -10.48 7.83 7.48
N SER A 125 -10.89 8.73 8.39
CA SER A 125 -10.28 10.08 8.50
C SER A 125 -8.81 10.03 8.93
N LEU A 126 -8.39 9.02 9.72
CA LEU A 126 -7.00 8.83 10.09
C LEU A 126 -6.20 8.11 9.00
N ARG A 127 -6.80 7.15 8.30
CA ARG A 127 -6.13 6.35 7.28
C ARG A 127 -5.77 7.16 6.03
N LEU A 128 -6.65 8.03 5.57
CA LEU A 128 -6.44 8.77 4.32
C LEU A 128 -5.20 9.67 4.36
N PRO A 129 -4.97 10.51 5.39
CA PRO A 129 -3.76 11.33 5.48
C PRO A 129 -2.46 10.52 5.58
N LEU A 130 -2.52 9.31 6.14
CA LEU A 130 -1.35 8.43 6.25
C LEU A 130 -0.85 7.93 4.89
N GLN A 131 -1.67 7.98 3.84
CA GLN A 131 -1.23 7.60 2.50
C GLN A 131 -0.15 8.54 1.96
N ALA A 132 -0.24 9.84 2.23
CA ALA A 132 0.73 10.80 1.71
C ALA A 132 2.18 10.52 2.17
N PRO A 133 2.49 10.34 3.46
CA PRO A 133 3.83 9.97 3.90
C PRO A 133 4.26 8.59 3.41
N LEU A 134 3.35 7.62 3.27
CA LEU A 134 3.68 6.30 2.74
C LEU A 134 4.08 6.36 1.26
N ILE A 135 3.33 7.11 0.44
CA ILE A 135 3.64 7.35 -0.98
C ILE A 135 5.00 8.07 -1.09
N ALA A 136 5.21 9.14 -0.31
CA ALA A 136 6.46 9.89 -0.32
C ALA A 136 7.65 9.01 0.11
N TRP A 137 7.46 8.16 1.10
CA TRP A 137 8.48 7.22 1.56
C TRP A 137 8.81 6.18 0.48
N ALA A 138 7.82 5.53 -0.12
CA ALA A 138 8.01 4.58 -1.21
C ALA A 138 8.74 5.26 -2.40
N TRP A 139 8.30 6.46 -2.78
CA TRP A 139 8.93 7.26 -3.83
C TRP A 139 10.39 7.58 -3.53
N SER A 140 10.74 7.85 -2.29
CA SER A 140 12.13 8.13 -1.90
C SER A 140 13.06 6.95 -2.18
N LEU A 141 12.58 5.71 -2.12
CA LEU A 141 13.32 4.49 -2.39
C LEU A 141 13.58 4.23 -3.88
N THR A 142 12.88 4.91 -4.78
CA THR A 142 13.15 4.85 -6.23
C THR A 142 14.44 5.59 -6.60
N LYS A 143 14.90 6.53 -5.77
CA LYS A 143 16.07 7.37 -6.02
C LYS A 143 17.35 6.61 -5.68
N PRO A 144 18.48 6.92 -6.36
CA PRO A 144 19.78 6.36 -5.99
C PRO A 144 20.20 6.81 -4.58
N ALA A 145 20.88 5.92 -3.85
CA ALA A 145 21.49 6.28 -2.58
C ALA A 145 22.49 7.44 -2.79
N LEU A 146 22.37 8.48 -1.97
CA LEU A 146 23.29 9.63 -2.03
C LEU A 146 24.74 9.15 -1.78
N ARG A 147 25.58 9.25 -2.78
CA ARG A 147 27.03 9.10 -2.60
C ARG A 147 27.54 10.38 -1.95
N LYS A 148 28.14 10.26 -0.75
CA LYS A 148 28.89 11.40 -0.20
C LYS A 148 30.03 11.73 -1.16
N PRO A 149 30.24 13.01 -1.51
CA PRO A 149 31.41 13.40 -2.29
C PRO A 149 32.65 12.99 -1.51
N VAL A 150 33.58 12.32 -2.21
CA VAL A 150 34.90 12.05 -1.67
C VAL A 150 35.59 13.41 -1.56
N ARG A 151 35.79 13.91 -0.33
CA ARG A 151 36.67 15.06 -0.10
C ARG A 151 38.09 14.59 -0.42
N ARG A 152 38.61 15.07 -1.52
CA ARG A 152 40.05 15.02 -1.80
C ARG A 152 40.76 16.01 -0.91
#